data_07017acf2cde4eee544ebfd38b415b9d
#
_entry.id   07017acf2cde4eee544ebfd38b415b9d
#
_cell.length_a   1.000
_cell.length_b   1.000
_cell.length_c   1.000
_cell.angle_alpha   90.00
_cell.angle_beta   90.00
_cell.angle_gamma   90.00
#
_symmetry.space_group_name_H-M   'P 1'
#
loop_
_entity.id
_entity.type
_entity.pdbx_description
1 polymer ?
#
loop_
_entity_poly.entity_id
_entity_poly.type
_entity_poly.pdbx_seq_one_letter_code
_entity_poly.pdbx_strand_id
1 'polypeptide(L)'
;LSFLHTYLYEDEMVPVKIALQEEGVNIISDGRIGSLFNLDKAIYIDTPMAFGLDDFLKNVFWQRLRKLMLEENGCHDKQNIRLLYRISEILNGKINVSDSLLGDKEMYYERKDGKLLLPLDKIATGMKSFAYLFQLIKNGHLDDKTVLMIDEPEVHLHPQWVVVFARLLILIRKSLGVKIVLASHNPDFVAAIKAIAKKEEILAETNF
;
A
#
# COMPACT_ATOMS: atom_id res chain seq x y z
N LEU A 1 -0.75 -6.96 14.56
CA LEU A 1 -0.09 -7.57 15.75
C LEU A 1 0.45 -8.96 15.48
N SER A 2 -0.30 -9.84 14.79
CA SER A 2 0.19 -11.15 14.33
C SER A 2 1.31 -11.03 13.28
N PHE A 3 1.37 -9.93 12.57
CA PHE A 3 2.35 -9.62 11.53
C PHE A 3 3.79 -9.53 12.06
N LEU A 4 4.03 -8.72 13.08
CA LEU A 4 5.36 -8.58 13.69
C LEU A 4 5.83 -9.88 14.34
N HIS A 5 4.90 -10.68 14.89
CA HIS A 5 5.21 -11.93 15.52
C HIS A 5 5.71 -13.00 14.52
N THR A 6 5.13 -13.05 13.33
CA THR A 6 5.53 -14.04 12.30
C THR A 6 6.91 -13.71 11.69
N TYR A 7 7.22 -12.42 11.50
CA TYR A 7 8.51 -12.01 10.93
C TYR A 7 9.71 -12.17 11.88
N LEU A 8 9.46 -12.18 13.18
CA LEU A 8 10.53 -12.23 14.19
C LEU A 8 10.92 -13.65 14.62
N TYR A 9 10.23 -14.69 14.12
CA TYR A 9 10.40 -16.05 14.64
C TYR A 9 10.84 -17.12 13.65
N GLU A 10 11.03 -16.80 12.36
CA GLU A 10 11.38 -17.83 11.36
C GLU A 10 12.88 -18.01 11.09
N ASP A 11 13.79 -17.12 11.56
CA ASP A 11 15.24 -17.37 11.44
C ASP A 11 16.03 -16.87 12.65
N GLU A 12 16.95 -17.71 13.11
CA GLU A 12 17.94 -17.58 14.19
C GLU A 12 18.00 -16.22 14.92
N MET A 13 17.41 -16.23 16.07
CA MET A 13 17.35 -15.26 17.15
C MET A 13 18.46 -14.21 17.23
N VAL A 14 18.31 -13.13 16.52
CA VAL A 14 18.79 -11.84 16.97
C VAL A 14 17.62 -11.14 17.65
N PRO A 15 17.67 -10.80 18.96
CA PRO A 15 16.59 -10.08 19.60
C PRO A 15 16.53 -8.66 19.03
N VAL A 16 15.71 -8.47 18.02
CA VAL A 16 15.42 -7.14 17.48
C VAL A 16 14.47 -6.44 18.47
N LYS A 17 14.98 -5.48 19.22
CA LYS A 17 14.15 -4.60 20.02
C LYS A 17 13.53 -3.56 19.10
N ILE A 18 12.26 -3.73 18.75
CA ILE A 18 11.48 -2.71 18.05
C ILE A 18 10.83 -1.83 19.13
N ALA A 19 11.25 -0.59 19.23
CA ALA A 19 10.56 0.42 20.03
C ALA A 19 9.55 1.14 19.13
N LEU A 20 8.27 0.92 19.37
CA LEU A 20 7.21 1.76 18.82
C LEU A 20 6.83 2.80 19.88
N GLN A 21 6.78 4.07 19.52
CA GLN A 21 6.34 5.14 20.41
C GLN A 21 5.01 5.68 19.91
N GLU A 22 3.98 5.57 20.73
CA GLU A 22 2.67 6.17 20.49
C GLU A 22 2.32 7.06 21.69
N GLU A 23 2.08 8.35 21.47
CA GLU A 23 1.73 9.35 22.50
C GLU A 23 2.65 9.34 23.74
N GLY A 24 3.94 9.13 23.54
CA GLY A 24 4.92 9.10 24.63
C GLY A 24 5.04 7.74 25.34
N VAL A 25 4.28 6.74 24.93
CA VAL A 25 4.40 5.39 25.47
C VAL A 25 5.34 4.56 24.63
N ASN A 26 6.44 4.10 25.21
CA ASN A 26 7.36 3.17 24.56
C ASN A 26 6.80 1.76 24.67
N ILE A 27 6.45 1.18 23.54
CA ILE A 27 6.10 -0.24 23.45
C ILE A 27 7.39 -1.02 23.21
N ILE A 28 7.99 -1.52 24.28
CA ILE A 28 9.17 -2.38 24.19
C ILE A 28 8.69 -3.81 24.08
N SER A 29 9.08 -4.48 23.02
CA SER A 29 8.79 -5.90 22.82
C SER A 29 9.84 -6.74 23.54
N ASP A 30 9.44 -7.35 24.64
CA ASP A 30 10.05 -8.57 25.20
C ASP A 30 9.32 -9.83 24.71
N GLY A 31 8.76 -9.77 23.49
CA GLY A 31 7.87 -10.76 22.91
C GLY A 31 6.38 -10.53 23.19
N ARG A 32 6.02 -9.45 23.90
CA ARG A 32 4.63 -9.06 24.16
C ARG A 32 4.38 -7.66 23.61
N ILE A 33 3.59 -7.57 22.56
CA ILE A 33 3.15 -6.29 22.02
C ILE A 33 1.92 -5.86 22.81
N GLY A 34 2.03 -4.74 23.48
CA GLY A 34 0.88 -4.07 24.12
C GLY A 34 -0.15 -3.66 23.07
N SER A 35 -1.38 -3.39 23.49
CA SER A 35 -2.43 -2.89 22.59
C SER A 35 -2.03 -1.52 22.06
N LEU A 36 -2.00 -1.36 20.72
CA LEU A 36 -1.89 -0.06 20.07
C LEU A 36 -3.28 0.57 20.10
N PHE A 37 -3.44 1.69 20.80
CA PHE A 37 -4.75 2.31 20.98
C PHE A 37 -5.25 3.05 19.73
N ASN A 38 -4.32 3.51 18.87
CA ASN A 38 -4.61 4.33 17.70
C ASN A 38 -4.43 3.62 16.35
N LEU A 39 -4.07 2.33 16.35
CA LEU A 39 -3.83 1.56 15.14
C LEU A 39 -4.59 0.24 15.18
N ASP A 40 -5.44 0.03 14.19
CA ASP A 40 -6.25 -1.19 14.08
C ASP A 40 -5.62 -2.22 13.14
N LYS A 41 -4.86 -1.76 12.13
CA LYS A 41 -4.31 -2.64 11.10
C LYS A 41 -3.01 -2.15 10.49
N ALA A 42 -2.21 -3.09 10.01
CA ALA A 42 -1.05 -2.85 9.18
C ALA A 42 -1.20 -3.58 7.85
N ILE A 43 -0.90 -2.88 6.76
CA ILE A 43 -0.87 -3.42 5.40
C ILE A 43 0.55 -3.31 4.89
N TYR A 44 1.11 -4.41 4.41
CA TYR A 44 2.46 -4.48 3.87
C TYR A 44 2.43 -4.81 2.38
N ILE A 45 3.18 -4.03 1.61
CA ILE A 45 3.41 -4.24 0.17
C ILE A 45 4.92 -4.31 -0.02
N ASP A 46 5.45 -5.52 -0.25
CA ASP A 46 6.86 -5.76 -0.45
C ASP A 46 7.30 -5.62 -1.92
N THR A 47 6.39 -5.88 -2.83
CA THR A 47 6.67 -5.75 -4.26
C THR A 47 5.38 -5.63 -5.07
N PRO A 48 5.37 -4.79 -6.12
CA PRO A 48 4.25 -4.74 -7.06
C PRO A 48 4.14 -6.01 -7.92
N MET A 49 5.12 -6.91 -7.85
CA MET A 49 5.09 -8.20 -8.57
C MET A 49 4.30 -9.29 -7.87
N ALA A 50 3.86 -9.07 -6.62
CA ALA A 50 3.13 -10.07 -5.82
C ALA A 50 1.98 -10.77 -6.56
N PHE A 51 1.33 -10.10 -7.51
CA PHE A 51 0.32 -10.70 -8.37
C PHE A 51 0.94 -11.15 -9.71
N GLY A 52 1.33 -12.37 -9.82
CA GLY A 52 1.90 -12.94 -11.04
C GLY A 52 3.05 -13.91 -10.81
N LEU A 53 3.36 -14.20 -9.55
CA LEU A 53 4.32 -15.23 -9.19
C LEU A 53 3.57 -16.51 -8.80
N ASP A 54 4.01 -17.65 -9.32
CA ASP A 54 3.42 -18.97 -9.02
C ASP A 54 3.55 -19.35 -7.51
N ASP A 55 4.53 -18.75 -6.82
CA ASP A 55 4.74 -18.90 -5.37
C ASP A 55 3.81 -18.05 -4.49
N PHE A 56 2.87 -17.35 -5.10
CA PHE A 56 1.89 -16.51 -4.43
C PHE A 56 1.15 -17.22 -3.29
N LEU A 57 0.83 -18.51 -3.45
CA LEU A 57 0.12 -19.31 -2.46
C LEU A 57 0.95 -19.63 -1.21
N LYS A 58 2.26 -19.44 -1.26
CA LYS A 58 3.16 -19.71 -0.13
C LYS A 58 3.42 -18.49 0.75
N ASN A 59 3.19 -17.29 0.26
CA ASN A 59 3.44 -16.06 1.01
C ASN A 59 2.16 -15.56 1.71
N VAL A 60 2.13 -15.63 3.03
CA VAL A 60 0.98 -15.24 3.87
C VAL A 60 0.63 -13.75 3.69
N PHE A 61 1.62 -12.89 3.47
CA PHE A 61 1.40 -11.45 3.30
C PHE A 61 0.70 -11.14 1.98
N TRP A 62 1.11 -11.81 0.91
CA TRP A 62 0.48 -11.65 -0.40
C TRP A 62 -0.94 -12.20 -0.42
N GLN A 63 -1.18 -13.32 0.25
CA GLN A 63 -2.54 -13.86 0.43
C GLN A 63 -3.44 -12.87 1.17
N ARG A 64 -2.93 -12.25 2.24
CA ARG A 64 -3.65 -11.23 3.01
C ARG A 64 -3.91 -9.98 2.18
N LEU A 65 -2.90 -9.47 1.48
CA LEU A 65 -3.04 -8.32 0.58
C LEU A 65 -4.08 -8.60 -0.51
N ARG A 66 -4.01 -9.76 -1.16
CA ARG A 66 -5.01 -10.19 -2.15
C ARG A 66 -6.41 -10.21 -1.57
N LYS A 67 -6.59 -10.80 -0.39
CA LYS A 67 -7.88 -10.83 0.29
C LYS A 67 -8.46 -9.43 0.45
N LEU A 68 -7.67 -8.49 1.02
CA LEU A 68 -8.09 -7.09 1.18
C LEU A 68 -8.48 -6.42 -0.14
N MET A 69 -7.78 -6.76 -1.23
CA MET A 69 -8.07 -6.18 -2.55
C MET A 69 -9.29 -6.79 -3.24
N LEU A 70 -9.66 -8.03 -2.91
CA LEU A 70 -10.83 -8.71 -3.45
C LEU A 70 -12.11 -8.51 -2.61
N GLU A 71 -11.98 -7.98 -1.40
CA GLU A 71 -13.13 -7.62 -0.55
C GLU A 71 -13.86 -6.41 -1.14
N GLU A 72 -15.16 -6.55 -1.36
CA GLU A 72 -16.01 -5.47 -1.89
C GLU A 72 -16.67 -4.69 -0.74
N ASN A 73 -15.88 -3.98 0.04
CA ASN A 73 -16.37 -3.13 1.14
C ASN A 73 -16.57 -1.69 0.69
N GLY A 74 -17.29 -1.43 -0.37
CA GLY A 74 -17.38 -0.14 -1.02
C GLY A 74 -17.33 1.08 -0.09
N CYS A 75 -16.31 1.92 -0.25
CA CYS A 75 -16.18 3.17 0.48
C CYS A 75 -16.78 4.32 -0.36
N HIS A 76 -17.78 5.02 0.20
CA HIS A 76 -18.48 6.10 -0.49
C HIS A 76 -18.08 7.50 0.00
N ASP A 77 -16.96 7.61 0.74
CA ASP A 77 -16.50 8.91 1.19
C ASP A 77 -16.00 9.80 0.02
N LYS A 78 -16.33 11.09 0.09
CA LYS A 78 -15.96 12.07 -0.94
C LYS A 78 -14.44 12.18 -1.16
N GLN A 79 -13.64 11.96 -0.12
CA GLN A 79 -12.19 12.02 -0.21
C GLN A 79 -11.64 10.82 -1.00
N ASN A 80 -12.17 9.63 -0.72
CA ASN A 80 -11.83 8.41 -1.45
C ASN A 80 -12.18 8.54 -2.93
N ILE A 81 -13.35 9.06 -3.26
CA ILE A 81 -13.78 9.28 -4.66
C ILE A 81 -12.79 10.18 -5.40
N ARG A 82 -12.32 11.27 -4.78
CA ARG A 82 -11.33 12.16 -5.39
C ARG A 82 -9.99 11.49 -5.64
N LEU A 83 -9.51 10.68 -4.69
CA LEU A 83 -8.27 9.91 -4.83
C LEU A 83 -8.40 8.86 -5.93
N LEU A 84 -9.49 8.10 -5.93
CA LEU A 84 -9.78 7.10 -6.97
C LEU A 84 -9.82 7.72 -8.37
N TYR A 85 -10.45 8.89 -8.51
CA TYR A 85 -10.47 9.62 -9.76
C TYR A 85 -9.04 9.98 -10.23
N ARG A 86 -8.19 10.52 -9.33
CA ARG A 86 -6.80 10.86 -9.66
C ARG A 86 -5.98 9.65 -10.08
N ILE A 87 -6.15 8.52 -9.38
CA ILE A 87 -5.43 7.28 -9.75
C ILE A 87 -5.94 6.77 -11.10
N SER A 88 -7.24 6.84 -11.36
CA SER A 88 -7.83 6.47 -12.65
C SER A 88 -7.29 7.30 -13.81
N GLU A 89 -7.05 8.60 -13.60
CA GLU A 89 -6.42 9.45 -14.62
C GLU A 89 -4.96 9.04 -14.88
N ILE A 90 -4.20 8.75 -13.82
CA ILE A 90 -2.82 8.27 -13.93
C ILE A 90 -2.77 6.93 -14.68
N LEU A 91 -3.64 5.99 -14.33
CA LEU A 91 -3.73 4.67 -14.96
C LEU A 91 -4.34 4.73 -16.36
N ASN A 92 -4.98 5.83 -16.74
CA ASN A 92 -5.86 5.92 -17.90
C ASN A 92 -6.90 4.77 -17.94
N GLY A 93 -7.45 4.45 -16.76
CA GLY A 93 -8.36 3.32 -16.58
C GLY A 93 -8.76 3.09 -15.13
N LYS A 94 -9.37 1.97 -14.86
CA LYS A 94 -9.84 1.56 -13.53
C LYS A 94 -9.54 0.09 -13.26
N ILE A 95 -9.58 -0.28 -11.99
CA ILE A 95 -9.47 -1.67 -11.56
C ILE A 95 -10.86 -2.17 -11.17
N ASN A 96 -11.24 -3.30 -11.76
CA ASN A 96 -12.47 -4.01 -11.49
C ASN A 96 -12.15 -5.39 -10.90
N VAL A 97 -13.05 -5.87 -10.06
CA VAL A 97 -13.06 -7.27 -9.59
C VAL A 97 -14.23 -7.95 -10.27
N SER A 98 -14.00 -9.13 -10.80
CA SER A 98 -15.06 -9.98 -11.38
C SER A 98 -14.76 -11.45 -11.11
N ASP A 99 -15.78 -12.27 -11.19
CA ASP A 99 -15.62 -13.70 -11.08
C ASP A 99 -14.92 -14.24 -12.34
N SER A 100 -13.92 -15.10 -12.13
CA SER A 100 -13.27 -15.83 -13.19
C SER A 100 -14.17 -16.98 -13.69
N LEU A 101 -13.82 -17.57 -14.84
CA LEU A 101 -14.51 -18.75 -15.37
C LEU A 101 -14.45 -19.95 -14.41
N LEU A 102 -13.53 -19.97 -13.46
CA LEU A 102 -13.36 -21.03 -12.45
C LEU A 102 -14.07 -20.72 -11.12
N GLY A 103 -14.75 -19.56 -11.03
CA GLY A 103 -15.49 -19.13 -9.84
C GLY A 103 -14.66 -18.37 -8.81
N ASP A 104 -13.36 -18.17 -9.05
CA ASP A 104 -12.51 -17.34 -8.21
C ASP A 104 -12.65 -15.86 -8.59
N LYS A 105 -12.50 -14.96 -7.60
CA LYS A 105 -12.45 -13.53 -7.89
C LYS A 105 -11.07 -13.13 -8.44
N GLU A 106 -11.10 -12.39 -9.52
CA GLU A 106 -9.90 -11.84 -10.17
C GLU A 106 -10.01 -10.33 -10.38
N MET A 107 -8.85 -9.68 -10.44
CA MET A 107 -8.76 -8.25 -10.71
C MET A 107 -8.37 -8.01 -12.15
N TYR A 108 -9.06 -7.05 -12.77
CA TYR A 108 -8.85 -6.64 -14.15
C TYR A 108 -8.61 -5.14 -14.23
N TYR A 109 -7.67 -4.76 -15.06
CA TYR A 109 -7.50 -3.39 -15.51
C TYR A 109 -8.38 -3.18 -16.75
N GLU A 110 -9.23 -2.15 -16.70
CA GLU A 110 -10.03 -1.70 -17.81
C GLU A 110 -9.58 -0.30 -18.23
N ARG A 111 -9.12 -0.17 -19.48
CA ARG A 111 -8.73 1.13 -20.03
C ARG A 111 -9.96 2.03 -20.19
N LYS A 112 -9.76 3.36 -20.02
CA LYS A 112 -10.84 4.36 -20.00
C LYS A 112 -11.73 4.36 -21.24
N ASP A 113 -11.19 3.97 -22.40
CA ASP A 113 -11.94 3.86 -23.66
C ASP A 113 -12.74 2.55 -23.82
N GLY A 114 -12.67 1.66 -22.83
CA GLY A 114 -13.33 0.35 -22.82
C GLY A 114 -12.78 -0.67 -23.83
N LYS A 115 -11.73 -0.29 -24.59
CA LYS A 115 -11.21 -1.17 -25.65
C LYS A 115 -10.15 -2.17 -25.18
N LEU A 116 -9.72 -2.07 -23.92
CA LEU A 116 -8.72 -2.96 -23.36
C LEU A 116 -9.15 -3.39 -21.96
N LEU A 117 -9.25 -4.70 -21.79
CA LEU A 117 -9.47 -5.36 -20.51
C LEU A 117 -8.36 -6.39 -20.33
N LEU A 118 -7.56 -6.26 -19.29
CA LEU A 118 -6.44 -7.15 -18.99
C LEU A 118 -6.51 -7.63 -17.55
N PRO A 119 -6.20 -8.91 -17.27
CA PRO A 119 -5.92 -9.36 -15.92
C PRO A 119 -4.80 -8.53 -15.28
N LEU A 120 -4.87 -8.31 -13.97
CA LEU A 120 -3.92 -7.44 -13.27
C LEU A 120 -2.47 -7.97 -13.35
N ASP A 121 -2.29 -9.28 -13.43
CA ASP A 121 -0.97 -9.91 -13.61
C ASP A 121 -0.31 -9.56 -14.96
N LYS A 122 -1.10 -9.20 -15.99
CA LYS A 122 -0.65 -8.90 -17.36
C LYS A 122 -0.37 -7.41 -17.63
N ILE A 123 -0.66 -6.51 -16.67
CA ILE A 123 -0.31 -5.09 -16.85
C ILE A 123 1.14 -4.83 -16.45
N ALA A 124 1.67 -3.67 -16.89
CA ALA A 124 3.02 -3.25 -16.54
C ALA A 124 3.21 -3.17 -15.00
N THR A 125 4.36 -3.63 -14.51
CA THR A 125 4.65 -3.74 -13.07
C THR A 125 4.49 -2.40 -12.35
N GLY A 126 4.98 -1.29 -12.93
CA GLY A 126 4.78 0.04 -12.35
C GLY A 126 3.31 0.46 -12.24
N MET A 127 2.43 -0.02 -13.12
CA MET A 127 0.98 0.23 -13.00
C MET A 127 0.36 -0.56 -11.85
N LYS A 128 0.91 -1.72 -11.50
CA LYS A 128 0.40 -2.55 -10.39
C LYS A 128 0.48 -1.80 -9.06
N SER A 129 1.55 -1.05 -8.80
CA SER A 129 1.70 -0.23 -7.58
C SER A 129 0.54 0.75 -7.41
N PHE A 130 0.15 1.45 -8.49
CA PHE A 130 -1.02 2.33 -8.46
C PHE A 130 -2.34 1.56 -8.33
N ALA A 131 -2.45 0.40 -8.99
CA ALA A 131 -3.63 -0.45 -8.94
C ALA A 131 -3.90 -0.99 -7.51
N TYR A 132 -2.83 -1.32 -6.76
CA TYR A 132 -2.95 -1.75 -5.38
C TYR A 132 -3.51 -0.64 -4.49
N LEU A 133 -2.94 0.57 -4.60
CA LEU A 133 -3.46 1.73 -3.86
C LEU A 133 -4.91 2.03 -4.25
N PHE A 134 -5.23 1.98 -5.55
CA PHE A 134 -6.59 2.17 -6.04
C PHE A 134 -7.56 1.20 -5.36
N GLN A 135 -7.22 -0.08 -5.34
CA GLN A 135 -8.13 -1.10 -4.80
C GLN A 135 -8.26 -1.03 -3.28
N LEU A 136 -7.16 -0.77 -2.56
CA LEU A 136 -7.20 -0.58 -1.11
C LEU A 136 -8.04 0.63 -0.69
N ILE A 137 -7.96 1.74 -1.45
CA ILE A 137 -8.81 2.93 -1.23
C ILE A 137 -10.27 2.60 -1.55
N LYS A 138 -10.53 1.97 -2.70
CA LYS A 138 -11.88 1.60 -3.14
C LYS A 138 -12.59 0.72 -2.12
N ASN A 139 -11.86 -0.21 -1.51
CA ASN A 139 -12.40 -1.14 -0.52
C ASN A 139 -12.40 -0.55 0.92
N GLY A 140 -11.99 0.71 1.12
CA GLY A 140 -12.01 1.36 2.43
C GLY A 140 -11.00 0.81 3.43
N HIS A 141 -9.88 0.25 2.94
CA HIS A 141 -8.84 -0.29 3.81
C HIS A 141 -7.81 0.73 4.29
N LEU A 142 -7.81 1.93 3.73
CA LEU A 142 -6.90 3.01 4.12
C LEU A 142 -7.67 4.10 4.89
N ASP A 143 -7.34 4.23 6.17
CA ASP A 143 -7.91 5.18 7.12
C ASP A 143 -6.85 5.68 8.12
N ASP A 144 -7.21 6.55 9.05
CA ASP A 144 -6.35 7.13 10.06
C ASP A 144 -5.83 6.12 11.11
N LYS A 145 -6.44 4.93 11.17
CA LYS A 145 -6.04 3.82 12.04
C LYS A 145 -5.21 2.75 11.32
N THR A 146 -4.87 3.01 10.06
CA THR A 146 -4.08 2.08 9.23
C THR A 146 -2.63 2.53 9.13
N VAL A 147 -1.70 1.58 9.24
CA VAL A 147 -0.31 1.73 8.80
C VAL A 147 -0.15 1.03 7.46
N LEU A 148 0.28 1.77 6.45
CA LEU A 148 0.66 1.25 5.15
C LEU A 148 2.19 1.23 5.05
N MET A 149 2.76 0.03 4.95
CA MET A 149 4.19 -0.18 4.79
C MET A 149 4.47 -0.61 3.36
N ILE A 150 5.39 0.08 2.68
CA ILE A 150 5.75 -0.23 1.30
C ILE A 150 7.28 -0.32 1.21
N ASP A 151 7.74 -1.45 0.71
CA ASP A 151 9.15 -1.69 0.43
C ASP A 151 9.43 -1.37 -1.04
N GLU A 152 10.49 -0.58 -1.26
CA GLU A 152 10.96 -0.13 -2.58
C GLU A 152 9.83 0.31 -3.54
N PRO A 153 9.00 1.28 -3.13
CA PRO A 153 7.82 1.69 -3.88
C PRO A 153 8.12 2.23 -5.28
N GLU A 154 9.35 2.66 -5.53
CA GLU A 154 9.83 3.20 -6.81
C GLU A 154 10.32 2.14 -7.79
N VAL A 155 10.53 0.91 -7.34
CA VAL A 155 11.02 -0.18 -8.19
C VAL A 155 10.06 -0.42 -9.34
N HIS A 156 10.60 -0.56 -10.53
CA HIS A 156 9.88 -0.70 -11.79
C HIS A 156 9.06 0.52 -12.25
N LEU A 157 9.18 1.66 -11.56
CA LEU A 157 8.60 2.91 -12.03
C LEU A 157 9.56 3.64 -13.00
N HIS A 158 9.02 4.17 -14.09
CA HIS A 158 9.74 5.14 -14.91
C HIS A 158 10.03 6.40 -14.06
N PRO A 159 11.17 7.10 -14.22
CA PRO A 159 11.52 8.27 -13.40
C PRO A 159 10.42 9.33 -13.26
N GLN A 160 9.66 9.57 -14.32
CA GLN A 160 8.51 10.49 -14.26
C GLN A 160 7.40 10.01 -13.32
N TRP A 161 7.21 8.71 -13.24
CA TRP A 161 6.18 8.08 -12.39
C TRP A 161 6.61 8.00 -10.92
N VAL A 162 7.91 8.00 -10.64
CA VAL A 162 8.45 8.07 -9.28
C VAL A 162 7.91 9.32 -8.55
N VAL A 163 7.99 10.49 -9.19
CA VAL A 163 7.47 11.75 -8.63
C VAL A 163 5.95 11.73 -8.50
N VAL A 164 5.25 11.14 -9.48
CA VAL A 164 3.79 11.01 -9.44
C VAL A 164 3.35 10.10 -8.30
N PHE A 165 4.07 8.98 -8.09
CA PHE A 165 3.79 8.04 -7.02
C PHE A 165 4.06 8.66 -5.64
N ALA A 166 5.20 9.34 -5.47
CA ALA A 166 5.51 10.11 -4.26
C ALA A 166 4.40 11.12 -3.93
N ARG A 167 3.91 11.85 -4.94
CA ARG A 167 2.80 12.80 -4.75
C ARG A 167 1.51 12.11 -4.33
N LEU A 168 1.21 10.95 -4.91
CA LEU A 168 0.03 10.17 -4.56
C LEU A 168 0.08 9.72 -3.10
N LEU A 169 1.23 9.19 -2.63
CA LEU A 169 1.40 8.77 -1.25
C LEU A 169 1.17 9.92 -0.26
N ILE A 170 1.74 11.09 -0.53
CA ILE A 170 1.52 12.30 0.29
C ILE A 170 0.03 12.70 0.30
N LEU A 171 -0.65 12.64 -0.84
CA LEU A 171 -2.08 12.94 -0.92
C LEU A 171 -2.93 11.92 -0.13
N ILE A 172 -2.60 10.63 -0.21
CA ILE A 172 -3.27 9.58 0.57
C ILE A 172 -3.08 9.86 2.07
N ARG A 173 -1.84 10.14 2.52
CA ARG A 173 -1.56 10.52 3.92
C ARG A 173 -2.42 11.71 4.36
N LYS A 174 -2.42 12.78 3.56
CA LYS A 174 -3.12 14.03 3.89
C LYS A 174 -4.64 13.89 3.87
N SER A 175 -5.17 13.09 2.94
CA SER A 175 -6.61 12.95 2.76
C SER A 175 -7.25 11.92 3.69
N LEU A 176 -6.56 10.82 3.97
CA LEU A 176 -7.12 9.68 4.71
C LEU A 176 -6.53 9.52 6.11
N GLY A 177 -5.52 10.32 6.47
CA GLY A 177 -4.85 10.20 7.77
C GLY A 177 -3.99 8.94 7.93
N VAL A 178 -3.91 8.07 6.92
CA VAL A 178 -3.16 6.81 6.96
C VAL A 178 -1.69 7.08 7.29
N LYS A 179 -1.11 6.27 8.17
CA LYS A 179 0.31 6.35 8.50
C LYS A 179 1.09 5.54 7.46
N ILE A 180 2.08 6.16 6.82
CA ILE A 180 2.84 5.54 5.74
C ILE A 180 4.29 5.36 6.18
N VAL A 181 4.79 4.14 6.06
CA VAL A 181 6.20 3.78 6.27
C VAL A 181 6.75 3.30 4.94
N LEU A 182 7.85 3.89 4.51
CA LEU A 182 8.50 3.60 3.23
C LEU A 182 9.93 3.12 3.49
N ALA A 183 10.31 2.00 2.92
CA ALA A 183 11.71 1.60 2.80
C ALA A 183 12.14 1.84 1.35
N SER A 184 13.16 2.66 1.15
CA SER A 184 13.66 3.00 -0.18
C SER A 184 15.16 3.28 -0.12
N HIS A 185 15.88 2.81 -1.12
CA HIS A 185 17.28 3.13 -1.32
C HIS A 185 17.50 4.16 -2.47
N ASN A 186 16.43 4.64 -3.09
CA ASN A 186 16.49 5.58 -4.20
C ASN A 186 16.49 7.03 -3.71
N PRO A 187 17.60 7.78 -3.87
CA PRO A 187 17.71 9.15 -3.38
C PRO A 187 16.74 10.11 -4.07
N ASP A 188 16.39 9.85 -5.34
CA ASP A 188 15.46 10.72 -6.08
C ASP A 188 14.04 10.57 -5.55
N PHE A 189 13.64 9.35 -5.17
CA PHE A 189 12.34 9.11 -4.54
C PHE A 189 12.26 9.79 -3.17
N VAL A 190 13.28 9.61 -2.33
CA VAL A 190 13.36 10.26 -1.01
C VAL A 190 13.34 11.79 -1.15
N ALA A 191 14.10 12.35 -2.11
CA ALA A 191 14.10 13.79 -2.39
C ALA A 191 12.72 14.26 -2.88
N ALA A 192 12.02 13.49 -3.72
CA ALA A 192 10.68 13.80 -4.18
C ALA A 192 9.67 13.82 -3.02
N ILE A 193 9.68 12.80 -2.14
CA ILE A 193 8.84 12.77 -0.93
C ILE A 193 9.09 14.02 -0.09
N LYS A 194 10.37 14.35 0.20
CA LYS A 194 10.75 15.50 1.02
C LYS A 194 10.28 16.83 0.42
N ALA A 195 10.49 17.03 -0.88
CA ALA A 195 10.08 18.24 -1.58
C ALA A 195 8.55 18.41 -1.61
N ILE A 196 7.82 17.32 -1.84
CA ILE A 196 6.36 17.34 -1.89
C ILE A 196 5.77 17.52 -0.48
N ALA A 197 6.30 16.83 0.55
CA ALA A 197 5.88 16.99 1.93
C ALA A 197 6.06 18.44 2.41
N LYS A 198 7.17 19.10 2.02
CA LYS A 198 7.40 20.53 2.30
C LYS A 198 6.35 21.40 1.62
N LYS A 199 6.05 21.15 0.34
CA LYS A 199 5.05 21.91 -0.42
C LYS A 199 3.63 21.76 0.14
N GLU A 200 3.32 20.57 0.64
CA GLU A 200 2.01 20.24 1.21
C GLU A 200 1.91 20.54 2.71
N GLU A 201 2.95 21.15 3.30
CA GLU A 201 3.01 21.60 4.70
C GLU A 201 2.93 20.48 5.75
N ILE A 202 3.32 19.25 5.37
CA ILE A 202 3.36 18.08 6.28
C ILE A 202 4.79 17.60 6.56
N LEU A 203 5.81 18.40 6.24
CA LEU A 203 7.20 17.99 6.44
C LEU A 203 7.52 17.75 7.93
N ALA A 204 6.91 18.50 8.84
CA ALA A 204 7.09 18.33 10.29
C ALA A 204 6.52 16.99 10.82
N GLU A 205 5.61 16.38 10.05
CA GLU A 205 5.03 15.07 10.35
C GLU A 205 5.77 13.91 9.63
N THR A 206 6.87 14.24 8.93
CA THR A 206 7.61 13.27 8.10
C THR A 206 9.01 13.08 8.66
N ASN A 207 9.36 11.86 9.04
CA ASN A 207 10.68 11.47 9.51
C ASN A 207 11.44 10.74 8.38
N PHE A 208 12.77 10.98 8.30
CA PHE A 208 13.64 10.38 7.28
C PHE A 208 14.80 9.63 7.91
#